data_50bd336a3462995de59cd29faa8d8ea7
#
_entry.id   50bd336a3462995de59cd29faa8d8ea7
#
_cell.length_a   1.000
_cell.length_b   1.000
_cell.length_c   1.000
_cell.angle_alpha   90.00
_cell.angle_beta   90.00
_cell.angle_gamma   90.00
#
_symmetry.space_group_name_H-M   'P 1'
#
loop_
_entity.id
_entity.type
_entity.pdbx_description
1 polymer ?
#
loop_
_entity_poly.entity_id
_entity_poly.type
_entity_poly.pdbx_seq_one_letter_code
_entity_poly.pdbx_strand_id
1 'polypeptide(L)'
;MPKIAYYPGNVARAASMEVEDCIQPLCKTLGIDLIELPEATSDGGNIIKQASTKLQHALVARNLALAEEKGLDIMTTCATSHGIMKDTMQDLKDDPVYSAQLNNLIARSTGVEYRGEAESWHLLHYLVEEIGLDKINDAVINPIDLNIAPYYGPNM
;
A
#
# COMPACT_ATOMS: atom_id res chain seq x y z
N MET A 1 8.19 -13.56 -12.19
CA MET A 1 7.58 -13.29 -10.88
C MET A 1 7.09 -11.86 -10.92
N PRO A 2 5.82 -11.58 -10.61
CA PRO A 2 5.33 -10.22 -10.53
C PRO A 2 6.09 -9.49 -9.40
N LYS A 3 6.48 -8.25 -9.69
CA LYS A 3 7.14 -7.35 -8.72
C LYS A 3 6.16 -6.31 -8.25
N ILE A 4 6.16 -6.01 -6.96
CA ILE A 4 5.31 -4.99 -6.38
C ILE A 4 6.07 -4.25 -5.28
N ALA A 5 5.92 -2.93 -5.21
CA ALA A 5 6.50 -2.15 -4.14
C ALA A 5 5.76 -2.43 -2.82
N TYR A 6 6.49 -2.66 -1.74
CA TYR A 6 5.90 -3.00 -0.45
C TYR A 6 5.96 -1.83 0.53
N TYR A 7 4.78 -1.45 1.00
CA TYR A 7 4.59 -0.46 2.07
C TYR A 7 3.91 -1.14 3.27
N PRO A 8 4.63 -1.46 4.34
CA PRO A 8 4.08 -2.22 5.48
C PRO A 8 2.97 -1.47 6.25
N GLY A 9 2.90 -0.16 6.10
CA GLY A 9 2.00 0.69 6.88
C GLY A 9 2.55 1.03 8.27
N ASN A 10 1.70 1.67 9.10
CA ASN A 10 2.15 2.22 10.37
C ASN A 10 2.19 1.20 11.52
N VAL A 11 1.53 0.06 11.38
CA VAL A 11 1.30 -0.91 12.48
C VAL A 11 2.18 -2.14 12.35
N ALA A 12 2.40 -2.65 11.15
CA ALA A 12 3.11 -3.92 10.91
C ALA A 12 4.55 -3.91 11.46
N ARG A 13 5.26 -2.79 11.38
CA ARG A 13 6.63 -2.65 11.89
C ARG A 13 6.73 -2.36 13.39
N ALA A 14 5.62 -2.25 14.11
CA ALA A 14 5.63 -1.91 15.53
C ALA A 14 4.71 -2.81 16.35
N ALA A 15 3.40 -2.69 16.21
CA ALA A 15 2.42 -3.37 17.07
C ALA A 15 2.01 -4.75 16.55
N SER A 16 2.29 -5.08 15.28
CA SER A 16 1.92 -6.36 14.64
C SER A 16 3.10 -6.90 13.82
N MET A 17 4.23 -7.09 14.47
CA MET A 17 5.46 -7.59 13.83
C MET A 17 5.27 -8.99 13.23
N GLU A 18 4.38 -9.81 13.77
CA GLU A 18 4.00 -11.11 13.25
C GLU A 18 3.43 -11.04 11.81
N VAL A 19 2.79 -9.92 11.44
CA VAL A 19 2.35 -9.67 10.06
C VAL A 19 3.55 -9.47 9.15
N GLU A 20 4.52 -8.66 9.58
CA GLU A 20 5.74 -8.41 8.84
C GLU A 20 6.56 -9.70 8.64
N ASP A 21 6.67 -10.51 9.69
CA ASP A 21 7.39 -11.78 9.66
C ASP A 21 6.72 -12.82 8.72
N CYS A 22 5.39 -12.74 8.53
CA CYS A 22 4.65 -13.64 7.66
C CYS A 22 4.61 -13.21 6.21
N ILE A 23 4.67 -11.92 5.90
CA ILE A 23 4.46 -11.42 4.54
C ILE A 23 5.56 -11.87 3.57
N GLN A 24 6.82 -11.83 3.98
CA GLN A 24 7.94 -12.23 3.14
C GLN A 24 7.88 -13.72 2.74
N PRO A 25 7.70 -14.68 3.70
CA PRO A 25 7.54 -16.09 3.36
C PRO A 25 6.31 -16.36 2.50
N LEU A 26 5.17 -15.70 2.77
CA LEU A 26 3.95 -15.84 2.01
C LEU A 26 4.16 -15.44 0.55
N CYS A 27 4.67 -14.23 0.33
CA CYS A 27 4.91 -13.70 -1.01
C CYS A 27 5.92 -14.57 -1.78
N LYS A 28 6.99 -15.02 -1.11
CA LYS A 28 7.96 -15.94 -1.71
C LYS A 28 7.32 -17.26 -2.15
N THR A 29 6.46 -17.85 -1.31
CA THR A 29 5.76 -19.11 -1.63
C THR A 29 4.83 -18.93 -2.83
N LEU A 30 4.16 -17.79 -2.93
CA LEU A 30 3.26 -17.46 -4.04
C LEU A 30 3.99 -16.91 -5.27
N GLY A 31 5.31 -16.76 -5.22
CA GLY A 31 6.12 -16.26 -6.33
C GLY A 31 5.92 -14.77 -6.59
N ILE A 32 5.69 -13.98 -5.54
CA ILE A 32 5.60 -12.52 -5.58
C ILE A 32 6.95 -11.95 -5.10
N ASP A 33 7.51 -11.02 -5.83
CA ASP A 33 8.76 -10.33 -5.48
C ASP A 33 8.44 -8.98 -4.84
N LEU A 34 8.65 -8.88 -3.52
CA LEU A 34 8.40 -7.66 -2.75
C LEU A 34 9.62 -6.73 -2.82
N ILE A 35 9.41 -5.55 -3.37
CA ILE A 35 10.43 -4.51 -3.47
C ILE A 35 10.21 -3.48 -2.35
N GLU A 36 11.09 -3.45 -1.39
CA GLU A 36 11.03 -2.47 -0.31
C GLU A 36 11.22 -1.03 -0.81
N LEU A 37 10.54 -0.11 -0.13
CA LEU A 37 10.68 1.33 -0.31
C LEU A 37 11.34 1.94 0.93
N PRO A 38 12.67 1.88 1.07
CA PRO A 38 13.36 2.34 2.29
C PRO A 38 13.18 3.83 2.55
N GLU A 39 12.93 4.62 1.50
CA GLU A 39 12.68 6.06 1.61
C GLU A 39 11.22 6.40 1.95
N ALA A 40 10.30 5.42 1.93
CA ALA A 40 8.90 5.66 2.25
C ALA A 40 8.72 6.12 3.70
N THR A 41 7.83 7.08 3.88
CA THR A 41 7.51 7.64 5.20
C THR A 41 6.11 7.20 5.63
N SER A 42 5.79 7.39 6.91
CA SER A 42 4.41 7.22 7.40
C SER A 42 3.44 8.08 6.58
N ASP A 43 2.29 7.51 6.24
CA ASP A 43 1.15 8.22 5.63
C ASP A 43 0.39 9.10 6.65
N GLY A 44 0.81 9.05 7.93
CA GLY A 44 0.22 9.81 9.02
C GLY A 44 -1.06 9.23 9.60
N GLY A 45 -1.55 8.10 9.09
CA GLY A 45 -2.84 7.54 9.50
C GLY A 45 -3.96 8.57 9.32
N ASN A 46 -5.07 8.40 9.99
CA ASN A 46 -6.17 9.38 9.95
C ASN A 46 -5.94 10.62 10.85
N ILE A 47 -4.81 10.71 11.54
CA ILE A 47 -4.54 11.80 12.49
C ILE A 47 -4.06 13.05 11.75
N ILE A 48 -3.16 12.92 10.78
CA ILE A 48 -2.61 14.06 10.03
C ILE A 48 -3.70 14.72 9.19
N LYS A 49 -4.66 13.98 8.64
CA LYS A 49 -5.78 14.54 7.87
C LYS A 49 -6.58 15.57 8.66
N GLN A 50 -6.74 15.37 9.97
CA GLN A 50 -7.46 16.29 10.84
C GLN A 50 -6.73 17.64 11.02
N ALA A 51 -5.40 17.62 10.96
CA ALA A 51 -4.59 18.83 11.07
C ALA A 51 -4.35 19.48 9.69
N SER A 52 -4.08 18.66 8.67
CA SER A 52 -3.79 19.13 7.31
C SER A 52 -3.97 18.01 6.29
N THR A 53 -5.08 18.04 5.55
CA THR A 53 -5.33 17.16 4.41
C THR A 53 -4.20 17.27 3.37
N LYS A 54 -3.75 18.51 3.09
CA LYS A 54 -2.67 18.76 2.14
C LYS A 54 -1.35 18.07 2.53
N LEU A 55 -1.01 18.06 3.83
CA LEU A 55 0.18 17.36 4.32
C LEU A 55 0.04 15.85 4.15
N GLN A 56 -1.13 15.29 4.49
CA GLN A 56 -1.38 13.86 4.29
C GLN A 56 -1.27 13.47 2.81
N HIS A 57 -1.91 14.23 1.92
CA HIS A 57 -1.82 13.98 0.48
C HIS A 57 -0.37 14.07 -0.03
N ALA A 58 0.43 15.01 0.49
CA ALA A 58 1.84 15.11 0.12
C ALA A 58 2.66 13.89 0.56
N LEU A 59 2.46 13.39 1.77
CA LEU A 59 3.14 12.20 2.27
C LEU A 59 2.77 10.95 1.46
N VAL A 60 1.47 10.78 1.18
CA VAL A 60 0.96 9.63 0.42
C VAL A 60 1.40 9.70 -1.03
N ALA A 61 1.22 10.83 -1.72
CA ALA A 61 1.62 11.00 -3.12
C ALA A 61 3.13 10.80 -3.29
N ARG A 62 3.94 11.22 -2.31
CA ARG A 62 5.38 10.93 -2.30
C ARG A 62 5.68 9.44 -2.22
N ASN A 63 4.98 8.70 -1.36
CA ASN A 63 5.18 7.24 -1.25
C ASN A 63 4.76 6.52 -2.54
N LEU A 64 3.66 6.96 -3.16
CA LEU A 64 3.24 6.46 -4.48
C LEU A 64 4.27 6.78 -5.56
N ALA A 65 4.81 8.01 -5.59
CA ALA A 65 5.84 8.42 -6.52
C ALA A 65 7.11 7.57 -6.43
N LEU A 66 7.52 7.15 -5.22
CA LEU A 66 8.65 6.23 -5.05
C LEU A 66 8.42 4.85 -5.67
N ALA A 67 7.19 4.36 -5.69
CA ALA A 67 6.83 3.13 -6.40
C ALA A 67 6.84 3.36 -7.92
N GLU A 68 6.28 4.49 -8.38
CA GLU A 68 6.27 4.90 -9.80
C GLU A 68 7.68 5.05 -10.39
N GLU A 69 8.65 5.56 -9.63
CA GLU A 69 10.05 5.64 -10.07
C GLU A 69 10.67 4.27 -10.36
N LYS A 70 10.14 3.23 -9.70
CA LYS A 70 10.54 1.84 -9.95
C LYS A 70 9.68 1.14 -11.00
N GLY A 71 8.64 1.83 -11.53
CA GLY A 71 7.67 1.27 -12.47
C GLY A 71 6.80 0.18 -11.82
N LEU A 72 6.44 0.35 -10.54
CA LEU A 72 5.73 -0.66 -9.75
C LEU A 72 4.45 -0.08 -9.15
N ASP A 73 3.44 -0.94 -9.00
CA ASP A 73 2.33 -0.71 -8.09
C ASP A 73 2.78 -0.84 -6.64
N ILE A 74 1.99 -0.29 -5.71
CA ILE A 74 2.29 -0.34 -4.29
C ILE A 74 1.30 -1.27 -3.56
N MET A 75 1.80 -2.12 -2.69
CA MET A 75 1.00 -3.03 -1.87
C MET A 75 1.23 -2.77 -0.38
N THR A 76 0.16 -2.81 0.38
CA THR A 76 0.21 -2.70 1.85
C THR A 76 -0.60 -3.79 2.54
N THR A 77 -0.19 -4.15 3.76
CA THR A 77 -0.97 -5.01 4.67
C THR A 77 -1.89 -4.22 5.59
N CYS A 78 -1.81 -2.89 5.55
CA CYS A 78 -2.59 -2.01 6.41
C CYS A 78 -3.82 -1.46 5.69
N ALA A 79 -5.02 -1.91 6.10
CA ALA A 79 -6.28 -1.44 5.52
C ALA A 79 -6.45 0.09 5.62
N THR A 80 -6.02 0.70 6.73
CA THR A 80 -6.05 2.16 6.88
C THR A 80 -5.15 2.86 5.86
N SER A 81 -3.92 2.38 5.69
CA SER A 81 -2.99 2.95 4.69
C SER A 81 -3.52 2.78 3.27
N HIS A 82 -4.10 1.61 2.96
CA HIS A 82 -4.73 1.37 1.65
C HIS A 82 -5.87 2.35 1.38
N GLY A 83 -6.80 2.52 2.33
CA GLY A 83 -7.91 3.46 2.20
C GLY A 83 -7.42 4.90 2.01
N ILE A 84 -6.43 5.34 2.81
CA ILE A 84 -5.84 6.68 2.67
C ILE A 84 -5.17 6.86 1.29
N MET A 85 -4.48 5.85 0.77
CA MET A 85 -3.89 5.89 -0.57
C MET A 85 -4.96 6.02 -1.64
N LYS A 86 -6.01 5.20 -1.61
CA LYS A 86 -7.12 5.25 -2.56
C LYS A 86 -7.85 6.60 -2.53
N ASP A 87 -8.17 7.12 -1.35
CA ASP A 87 -8.80 8.44 -1.19
C ASP A 87 -7.90 9.53 -1.80
N THR A 88 -6.61 9.53 -1.45
CA THR A 88 -5.66 10.52 -1.97
C THR A 88 -5.53 10.45 -3.49
N MET A 89 -5.42 9.25 -4.06
CA MET A 89 -5.36 9.05 -5.52
C MET A 89 -6.61 9.60 -6.19
N GLN A 90 -7.79 9.37 -5.61
CA GLN A 90 -9.06 9.88 -6.13
C GLN A 90 -9.13 11.40 -6.05
N ASP A 91 -8.80 11.99 -4.89
CA ASP A 91 -8.81 13.45 -4.71
C ASP A 91 -7.86 14.17 -5.67
N LEU A 92 -6.66 13.59 -5.92
CA LEU A 92 -5.69 14.16 -6.86
C LEU A 92 -6.12 13.99 -8.33
N LYS A 93 -6.85 12.94 -8.65
CA LYS A 93 -7.43 12.71 -9.98
C LYS A 93 -8.57 13.68 -10.27
N ASP A 94 -9.41 13.96 -9.26
CA ASP A 94 -10.59 14.82 -9.38
C ASP A 94 -10.24 16.31 -9.46
N ASP A 95 -9.08 16.72 -8.89
CA ASP A 95 -8.58 18.09 -8.95
C ASP A 95 -7.16 18.18 -9.54
N PRO A 96 -7.02 18.23 -10.88
CA PRO A 96 -5.72 18.32 -11.55
C PRO A 96 -4.91 19.58 -11.19
N VAL A 97 -5.58 20.69 -10.84
CA VAL A 97 -4.90 21.93 -10.45
C VAL A 97 -4.26 21.75 -9.08
N TYR A 98 -4.99 21.20 -8.14
CA TYR A 98 -4.47 20.87 -6.82
C TYR A 98 -3.35 19.81 -6.91
N SER A 99 -3.53 18.79 -7.73
CA SER A 99 -2.52 17.76 -8.00
C SER A 99 -1.20 18.36 -8.49
N ALA A 100 -1.25 19.28 -9.47
CA ALA A 100 -0.07 19.94 -9.98
C ALA A 100 0.64 20.81 -8.90
N GLN A 101 -0.13 21.53 -8.06
CA GLN A 101 0.43 22.32 -6.96
C GLN A 101 1.10 21.42 -5.91
N LEU A 102 0.47 20.29 -5.57
CA LEU A 102 1.01 19.33 -4.64
C LEU A 102 2.29 18.70 -5.17
N ASN A 103 2.30 18.33 -6.45
CA ASN A 103 3.46 17.75 -7.13
C ASN A 103 4.66 18.71 -7.13
N ASN A 104 4.43 19.98 -7.42
CA ASN A 104 5.47 21.01 -7.31
C ASN A 104 6.09 21.08 -5.90
N LEU A 105 5.24 20.93 -4.86
CA LEU A 105 5.72 20.91 -3.48
C LEU A 105 6.59 19.67 -3.21
N ILE A 106 6.12 18.49 -3.62
CA ILE A 106 6.82 17.21 -3.44
C ILE A 106 8.16 17.23 -4.19
N ALA A 107 8.15 17.59 -5.47
CA ALA A 107 9.34 17.63 -6.31
C ALA A 107 10.42 18.55 -5.74
N ARG A 108 10.03 19.75 -5.27
CA ARG A 108 10.97 20.71 -4.66
C ARG A 108 11.54 20.27 -3.32
N SER A 109 10.79 19.48 -2.55
CA SER A 109 11.21 19.05 -1.21
C SER A 109 11.91 17.69 -1.20
N THR A 110 11.61 16.81 -2.15
CA THR A 110 12.07 15.42 -2.13
C THR A 110 12.66 14.93 -3.45
N GLY A 111 12.48 15.66 -4.54
CA GLY A 111 13.02 15.31 -5.85
C GLY A 111 12.20 14.28 -6.64
N VAL A 112 11.08 13.78 -6.10
CA VAL A 112 10.20 12.80 -6.78
C VAL A 112 8.91 13.46 -7.25
N GLU A 113 8.29 12.92 -8.29
CA GLU A 113 7.03 13.39 -8.86
C GLU A 113 6.00 12.28 -8.91
N TYR A 114 4.80 12.55 -8.39
CA TYR A 114 3.66 11.66 -8.50
C TYR A 114 2.97 11.86 -9.87
N ARG A 115 2.80 10.79 -10.62
CA ARG A 115 2.21 10.80 -11.97
C ARG A 115 0.82 10.17 -12.05
N GLY A 116 0.39 9.47 -11.00
CA GLY A 116 -0.87 8.75 -10.97
C GLY A 116 -0.84 7.45 -11.80
N GLU A 117 0.32 6.85 -11.95
CA GLU A 117 0.54 5.64 -12.76
C GLU A 117 0.47 4.37 -11.91
N ALA A 118 0.89 4.43 -10.63
CA ALA A 118 0.88 3.29 -9.73
C ALA A 118 -0.51 3.06 -9.12
N GLU A 119 -0.94 1.80 -9.09
CA GLU A 119 -2.12 1.37 -8.34
C GLU A 119 -1.75 1.03 -6.90
N SER A 120 -2.71 1.25 -5.99
CA SER A 120 -2.59 0.85 -4.58
C SER A 120 -3.38 -0.43 -4.32
N TRP A 121 -2.72 -1.42 -3.75
CA TRP A 121 -3.27 -2.73 -3.43
C TRP A 121 -3.27 -2.99 -1.92
N HIS A 122 -4.38 -3.51 -1.39
CA HIS A 122 -4.34 -4.23 -0.13
C HIS A 122 -3.91 -5.68 -0.40
N LEU A 123 -3.07 -6.26 0.47
CA LEU A 123 -2.58 -7.63 0.29
C LEU A 123 -3.69 -8.63 -0.04
N LEU A 124 -4.81 -8.60 0.70
CA LEU A 124 -5.90 -9.56 0.48
C LEU A 124 -6.56 -9.39 -0.90
N HIS A 125 -6.75 -8.16 -1.38
CA HIS A 125 -7.29 -7.91 -2.72
C HIS A 125 -6.30 -8.40 -3.78
N TYR A 126 -5.02 -8.09 -3.63
CA TYR A 126 -3.97 -8.54 -4.54
C TYR A 126 -3.90 -10.08 -4.64
N LEU A 127 -4.01 -10.76 -3.50
CA LEU A 127 -4.02 -12.22 -3.45
C LEU A 127 -5.22 -12.83 -4.20
N VAL A 128 -6.41 -12.21 -4.08
CA VAL A 128 -7.63 -12.75 -4.72
C VAL A 128 -7.67 -12.40 -6.20
N GLU A 129 -7.36 -11.15 -6.56
CA GLU A 129 -7.57 -10.61 -7.90
C GLU A 129 -6.41 -10.90 -8.85
N GLU A 130 -5.16 -10.79 -8.37
CA GLU A 130 -3.97 -10.96 -9.20
C GLU A 130 -3.34 -12.35 -9.11
N ILE A 131 -3.34 -12.95 -7.92
CA ILE A 131 -2.75 -14.28 -7.71
C ILE A 131 -3.76 -15.39 -8.00
N GLY A 132 -5.00 -15.22 -7.55
CA GLY A 132 -6.09 -16.15 -7.71
C GLY A 132 -6.15 -17.22 -6.62
N LEU A 133 -7.40 -17.60 -6.28
CA LEU A 133 -7.67 -18.55 -5.20
C LEU A 133 -7.11 -19.96 -5.47
N ASP A 134 -7.09 -20.40 -6.72
CA ASP A 134 -6.59 -21.72 -7.08
C ASP A 134 -5.09 -21.85 -6.72
N LYS A 135 -4.29 -20.85 -7.08
CA LYS A 135 -2.86 -20.84 -6.76
C LYS A 135 -2.59 -20.76 -5.25
N ILE A 136 -3.46 -20.06 -4.52
CA ILE A 136 -3.37 -19.98 -3.06
C ILE A 136 -3.70 -21.35 -2.47
N ASN A 137 -4.77 -22.01 -2.93
CA ASN A 137 -5.16 -23.34 -2.47
C ASN A 137 -4.07 -24.39 -2.75
N ASP A 138 -3.44 -24.34 -3.91
CA ASP A 138 -2.33 -25.24 -4.26
C ASP A 138 -1.10 -25.05 -3.36
N ALA A 139 -0.93 -23.86 -2.80
CA ALA A 139 0.17 -23.55 -1.90
C ALA A 139 -0.11 -23.93 -0.43
N VAL A 140 -1.36 -24.24 -0.07
CA VAL A 140 -1.73 -24.65 1.30
C VAL A 140 -1.27 -26.08 1.58
N ILE A 141 -0.31 -26.22 2.50
CA ILE A 141 0.21 -27.54 2.91
C ILE A 141 -0.59 -28.11 4.08
N ASN A 142 -0.97 -27.26 5.03
CA ASN A 142 -1.70 -27.66 6.23
C ASN A 142 -2.97 -26.80 6.37
N PRO A 143 -4.11 -27.24 5.83
CA PRO A 143 -5.36 -26.51 5.99
C PRO A 143 -5.78 -26.47 7.45
N ILE A 144 -6.33 -25.34 7.87
CA ILE A 144 -6.84 -25.15 9.23
C ILE A 144 -8.30 -25.61 9.24
N ASP A 145 -8.61 -26.62 10.05
CA ASP A 145 -9.99 -27.11 10.25
C ASP A 145 -10.63 -26.36 11.43
N LEU A 146 -10.99 -25.11 11.19
CA LEU A 146 -11.65 -24.24 12.17
C LEU A 146 -12.82 -23.50 11.53
N ASN A 147 -13.89 -23.31 12.31
CA ASN A 147 -14.95 -22.39 11.94
C ASN A 147 -14.47 -20.95 12.21
N ILE A 148 -14.18 -20.20 11.16
CA ILE A 148 -13.64 -18.83 11.23
C ILE A 148 -14.72 -17.83 10.90
N ALA A 149 -14.93 -16.84 11.77
CA ALA A 149 -15.72 -15.65 11.49
C ALA A 149 -14.77 -14.47 11.26
N PRO A 150 -14.58 -14.00 10.02
CA PRO A 150 -13.71 -12.87 9.76
C PRO A 150 -14.34 -11.56 10.24
N TYR A 151 -13.52 -10.66 10.77
CA TYR A 151 -13.90 -9.29 11.08
C TYR A 151 -13.15 -8.34 10.17
N TYR A 152 -13.87 -7.58 9.38
CA TYR A 152 -13.32 -6.55 8.52
C TYR A 152 -13.37 -5.19 9.21
N GLY A 153 -12.25 -4.48 9.19
CA GLY A 153 -12.19 -3.10 9.68
C GLY A 153 -12.94 -2.13 8.75
N PRO A 154 -13.11 -0.87 9.18
CA PRO A 154 -13.92 0.11 8.44
C PRO A 154 -13.32 0.57 7.09
N ASN A 155 -12.06 0.23 6.82
CA ASN A 155 -11.34 0.64 5.60
C ASN A 155 -11.04 -0.52 4.63
N MET A 156 -11.80 -1.61 4.76
CA MET A 156 -11.71 -2.78 3.87
C MET A 156 -12.93 -2.82 2.96
#